data_a526fe2b2be99d10cbf8d213d88decd3
#
_entry.id   a526fe2b2be99d10cbf8d213d88decd3
#
_cell.length_a   1.000
_cell.length_b   1.000
_cell.length_c   1.000
_cell.angle_alpha   90.00
_cell.angle_beta   90.00
_cell.angle_gamma   90.00
#
_symmetry.space_group_name_H-M   'P 1'
#
loop_
_entity.id
_entity.type
_entity.pdbx_description
1 polymer ?
#
loop_
_entity_poly.entity_id
_entity_poly.type
_entity_poly.pdbx_seq_one_letter_code
_entity_poly.pdbx_strand_id
1 'polypeptide(L)'
;MVPLRLANSVLNQVLVKSCYGFARKLKSLGFHWGDLSSKPFHQPSLFPSITKCDLEGRGSQTLACDFHKVLLRTRTFFPYFMLVAFEGGSIFRAFLLLCSCPILWILNYEMKLRVMIFISFCGLRIKDMDNTSRAVLPKFYLENLNLEAYEVVASVGSRVFFTTMPRVMVEGFLKEYLNADAVIATELHTAGCYFTGFLSKSGLLVKHSALMDYFGDTKPDLGIGNTSIHDQLFISLCK
;
A
#
# COMPACT_ATOMS: atom_id res chain seq x y z
N MET A 1 -34.93 6.84 7.30
CA MET A 1 -33.48 7.15 7.14
C MET A 1 -32.62 6.04 6.51
N VAL A 2 -33.19 4.92 6.13
CA VAL A 2 -32.50 3.77 5.48
C VAL A 2 -32.23 3.95 3.97
N PRO A 3 -33.06 4.65 3.17
CA PRO A 3 -32.84 4.69 1.71
C PRO A 3 -31.63 5.49 1.25
N LEU A 4 -31.19 6.50 2.00
CA LEU A 4 -30.02 7.31 1.63
C LEU A 4 -28.69 6.53 1.76
N ARG A 5 -28.59 5.62 2.73
CA ARG A 5 -27.37 4.79 2.92
C ARG A 5 -27.25 3.71 1.83
N LEU A 6 -28.36 3.15 1.38
CA LEU A 6 -28.39 2.20 0.28
C LEU A 6 -28.06 2.87 -1.06
N ALA A 7 -28.59 4.06 -1.32
CA ALA A 7 -28.28 4.83 -2.51
C ALA A 7 -26.81 5.22 -2.57
N ASN A 8 -26.22 5.63 -1.45
CA ASN A 8 -24.78 5.90 -1.37
C ASN A 8 -23.91 4.63 -1.58
N SER A 9 -24.33 3.49 -1.04
CA SER A 9 -23.62 2.22 -1.22
C SER A 9 -23.63 1.77 -2.68
N VAL A 10 -24.75 1.88 -3.37
CA VAL A 10 -24.90 1.54 -4.79
C VAL A 10 -24.14 2.55 -5.67
N LEU A 11 -24.25 3.83 -5.36
CA LEU A 11 -23.50 4.89 -6.05
C LEU A 11 -21.99 4.68 -5.88
N ASN A 12 -21.54 4.30 -4.69
CA ASN A 12 -20.15 3.98 -4.40
C ASN A 12 -19.66 2.77 -5.19
N GLN A 13 -20.45 1.69 -5.28
CA GLN A 13 -20.09 0.52 -6.09
C GLN A 13 -20.02 0.86 -7.58
N VAL A 14 -20.92 1.70 -8.09
CA VAL A 14 -20.93 2.12 -9.48
C VAL A 14 -19.75 3.05 -9.77
N LEU A 15 -19.41 3.97 -8.88
CA LEU A 15 -18.28 4.90 -9.05
C LEU A 15 -16.93 4.19 -8.93
N VAL A 16 -16.78 3.27 -7.98
CA VAL A 16 -15.57 2.43 -7.86
C VAL A 16 -15.40 1.57 -9.12
N LYS A 17 -16.47 0.94 -9.61
CA LYS A 17 -16.44 0.20 -10.89
C LYS A 17 -16.18 1.13 -12.08
N SER A 18 -16.71 2.35 -12.07
CA SER A 18 -16.48 3.36 -13.11
C SER A 18 -15.04 3.88 -13.08
N CYS A 19 -14.47 4.14 -11.90
CA CYS A 19 -13.04 4.50 -11.77
C CYS A 19 -12.13 3.36 -12.21
N TYR A 20 -12.49 2.11 -11.90
CA TYR A 20 -11.78 0.92 -12.38
C TYR A 20 -11.92 0.74 -13.90
N GLY A 21 -13.14 0.94 -14.43
CA GLY A 21 -13.43 0.91 -15.86
C GLY A 21 -12.69 2.02 -16.60
N PHE A 22 -12.62 3.22 -16.03
CA PHE A 22 -11.90 4.37 -16.57
C PHE A 22 -10.39 4.15 -16.53
N ALA A 23 -9.84 3.67 -15.42
CA ALA A 23 -8.43 3.30 -15.31
C ALA A 23 -8.04 2.19 -16.31
N ARG A 24 -8.94 1.21 -16.52
CA ARG A 24 -8.76 0.15 -17.53
C ARG A 24 -8.87 0.69 -18.97
N LYS A 25 -9.76 1.64 -19.20
CA LYS A 25 -9.96 2.27 -20.50
C LYS A 25 -8.82 3.25 -20.85
N LEU A 26 -8.27 3.97 -19.86
CA LEU A 26 -7.03 4.75 -20.01
C LEU A 26 -5.83 3.85 -20.33
N LYS A 27 -5.76 2.67 -19.72
CA LYS A 27 -4.75 1.66 -20.05
C LYS A 27 -4.87 1.14 -21.48
N SER A 28 -6.11 0.99 -22.00
CA SER A 28 -6.36 0.57 -23.39
C SER A 28 -6.10 1.69 -24.40
N LEU A 29 -6.11 2.96 -23.99
CA LEU A 29 -5.76 4.13 -24.80
C LEU A 29 -4.25 4.43 -24.80
N GLY A 30 -3.41 3.50 -24.33
CA GLY A 30 -1.95 3.68 -24.28
C GLY A 30 -1.46 4.52 -23.09
N PHE A 31 -2.35 4.96 -22.21
CA PHE A 31 -1.96 5.55 -20.93
C PHE A 31 -1.46 4.47 -19.99
N HIS A 32 -0.18 4.17 -20.11
CA HIS A 32 0.51 3.25 -19.19
C HIS A 32 0.74 3.97 -17.85
N TRP A 33 -0.08 3.67 -16.86
CA TRP A 33 0.07 4.15 -15.48
C TRP A 33 1.24 3.48 -14.74
N GLY A 34 2.09 2.78 -15.45
CA GLY A 34 3.20 2.05 -14.92
C GLY A 34 4.51 2.49 -15.57
N ASP A 35 5.42 2.92 -14.73
CA ASP A 35 6.85 2.92 -14.99
C ASP A 35 7.39 3.63 -16.23
N LEU A 36 7.41 4.97 -16.18
CA LEU A 36 8.45 5.69 -16.92
C LEU A 36 9.77 5.79 -16.10
N SER A 37 9.82 5.21 -14.89
CA SER A 37 10.99 5.30 -14.00
C SER A 37 11.84 4.03 -13.94
N SER A 38 11.48 2.97 -14.65
CA SER A 38 12.37 1.83 -14.78
C SER A 38 12.08 1.11 -16.09
N LYS A 39 12.88 1.38 -17.12
CA LYS A 39 13.17 0.32 -18.11
C LYS A 39 13.51 -0.91 -17.29
N PRO A 40 12.95 -2.10 -17.59
CA PRO A 40 13.41 -3.30 -16.96
C PRO A 40 14.88 -3.50 -17.39
N PHE A 41 15.78 -2.97 -16.61
CA PHE A 41 17.13 -3.44 -16.61
C PHE A 41 16.99 -4.87 -16.08
N HIS A 42 17.08 -5.84 -16.97
CA HIS A 42 17.19 -7.25 -16.63
C HIS A 42 18.49 -7.46 -15.87
N GLN A 43 18.54 -7.01 -14.61
CA GLN A 43 19.52 -7.55 -13.69
C GLN A 43 19.03 -8.95 -13.32
N PRO A 44 19.88 -9.96 -13.40
CA PRO A 44 19.57 -11.28 -12.87
C PRO A 44 19.15 -11.09 -11.41
N SER A 45 17.97 -11.60 -11.06
CA SER A 45 17.49 -11.55 -9.69
C SER A 45 18.51 -12.28 -8.81
N LEU A 46 19.18 -11.56 -7.93
CA LEU A 46 20.15 -12.12 -6.97
C LEU A 46 19.49 -13.13 -6.01
N PHE A 47 18.17 -13.10 -5.91
CA PHE A 47 17.39 -13.89 -4.98
C PHE A 47 16.37 -14.79 -5.71
N PRO A 48 16.08 -15.98 -5.17
CA PRO A 48 15.14 -16.92 -5.78
C PRO A 48 13.71 -16.33 -5.79
N SER A 49 12.90 -16.80 -6.76
CA SER A 49 11.48 -16.44 -6.83
C SER A 49 10.69 -17.05 -5.67
N ILE A 50 9.66 -16.34 -5.21
CA ILE A 50 8.73 -16.80 -4.17
C ILE A 50 8.15 -18.19 -4.48
N THR A 51 7.91 -18.51 -5.76
CA THR A 51 7.38 -19.79 -6.22
C THR A 51 8.29 -20.99 -5.94
N LYS A 52 9.56 -20.76 -5.58
CA LYS A 52 10.54 -21.80 -5.26
C LYS A 52 10.78 -21.95 -3.75
N CYS A 53 9.99 -21.27 -2.93
CA CYS A 53 10.10 -21.34 -1.49
C CYS A 53 9.42 -22.61 -0.95
N ASP A 54 10.15 -23.44 -0.23
CA ASP A 54 9.55 -24.53 0.57
C ASP A 54 8.72 -23.94 1.69
N LEU A 55 7.48 -24.41 1.83
CA LEU A 55 6.52 -23.92 2.83
C LEU A 55 6.61 -24.64 4.16
N GLU A 56 7.29 -25.80 4.21
CA GLU A 56 7.35 -26.63 5.41
C GLU A 56 8.39 -26.16 6.44
N GLY A 57 8.07 -26.26 7.71
CA GLY A 57 9.00 -26.03 8.83
C GLY A 57 9.29 -24.58 9.18
N ARG A 58 8.54 -23.58 8.66
CA ARG A 58 8.82 -22.15 8.85
C ARG A 58 8.11 -21.50 10.05
N GLY A 59 7.39 -22.26 10.85
CA GLY A 59 6.60 -21.74 11.97
C GLY A 59 7.38 -20.99 13.05
N SER A 60 8.70 -21.18 13.14
CA SER A 60 9.57 -20.46 14.10
C SER A 60 10.36 -19.30 13.46
N GLN A 61 10.24 -19.09 12.15
CA GLN A 61 10.99 -18.07 11.44
C GLN A 61 10.32 -16.70 11.52
N THR A 62 11.13 -15.64 11.40
CA THR A 62 10.67 -14.24 11.32
C THR A 62 10.76 -13.73 9.89
N LEU A 63 9.66 -13.23 9.39
CA LEU A 63 9.53 -12.68 8.05
C LEU A 63 9.53 -11.14 8.06
N ALA A 64 10.35 -10.54 7.21
CA ALA A 64 10.25 -9.14 6.81
C ALA A 64 9.70 -9.04 5.38
N CYS A 65 8.52 -8.44 5.21
CA CYS A 65 7.82 -8.40 3.93
C CYS A 65 7.44 -6.97 3.50
N ASP A 66 7.65 -6.65 2.21
CA ASP A 66 7.07 -5.45 1.61
C ASP A 66 5.60 -5.69 1.26
N PHE A 67 4.68 -5.07 2.01
CA PHE A 67 3.25 -5.29 1.83
C PHE A 67 2.78 -4.97 0.41
N HIS A 68 3.05 -3.75 -0.06
CA HIS A 68 2.43 -3.27 -1.31
C HIS A 68 2.99 -3.98 -2.54
N LYS A 69 4.31 -4.16 -2.62
CA LYS A 69 4.94 -4.67 -3.83
C LYS A 69 4.91 -6.20 -3.95
N VAL A 70 4.71 -6.89 -2.84
CA VAL A 70 4.70 -8.36 -2.77
C VAL A 70 3.29 -8.91 -2.71
N LEU A 71 2.51 -8.42 -1.73
CA LEU A 71 1.18 -8.96 -1.45
C LEU A 71 0.08 -8.40 -2.34
N LEU A 72 0.27 -7.23 -2.96
CA LEU A 72 -0.75 -6.65 -3.82
C LEU A 72 -0.39 -6.81 -5.31
N ARG A 73 -1.35 -7.28 -6.09
CA ARG A 73 -1.22 -7.39 -7.56
C ARG A 73 -1.14 -6.02 -8.23
N THR A 74 -1.79 -5.02 -7.64
CA THR A 74 -1.79 -3.64 -8.16
C THR A 74 -0.51 -2.94 -7.75
N ARG A 75 0.35 -2.61 -8.72
CA ARG A 75 1.64 -1.95 -8.48
C ARG A 75 1.54 -0.45 -8.18
N THR A 76 0.37 0.16 -8.39
CA THR A 76 0.15 1.59 -8.21
C THR A 76 -0.64 1.87 -6.95
N PHE A 77 -0.27 2.93 -6.21
CA PHE A 77 -1.00 3.37 -5.01
C PHE A 77 -2.30 4.11 -5.34
N PHE A 78 -2.41 4.67 -6.54
CA PHE A 78 -3.49 5.58 -6.91
C PHE A 78 -4.90 5.06 -6.60
N PRO A 79 -5.28 3.78 -6.89
CA PRO A 79 -6.62 3.28 -6.60
C PRO A 79 -6.96 3.31 -5.10
N TYR A 80 -5.98 3.04 -4.25
CA TYR A 80 -6.16 3.02 -2.78
C TYR A 80 -6.35 4.44 -2.24
N PHE A 81 -5.57 5.41 -2.74
CA PHE A 81 -5.75 6.82 -2.38
C PHE A 81 -7.05 7.39 -2.92
N MET A 82 -7.47 6.98 -4.13
CA MET A 82 -8.75 7.36 -4.70
C MET A 82 -9.91 6.88 -3.82
N LEU A 83 -9.82 5.66 -3.32
CA LEU A 83 -10.82 5.08 -2.42
C LEU A 83 -10.92 5.86 -1.12
N VAL A 84 -9.78 6.20 -0.50
CA VAL A 84 -9.73 7.04 0.71
C VAL A 84 -10.29 8.43 0.45
N ALA A 85 -9.91 9.08 -0.66
CA ALA A 85 -10.41 10.41 -1.01
C ALA A 85 -11.92 10.42 -1.19
N PHE A 86 -12.48 9.36 -1.75
CA PHE A 86 -13.90 9.22 -2.03
C PHE A 86 -14.70 8.86 -0.77
N GLU A 87 -14.34 7.77 -0.09
CA GLU A 87 -15.10 7.22 1.05
C GLU A 87 -14.86 7.99 2.35
N GLY A 88 -13.61 8.32 2.65
CA GLY A 88 -13.25 9.05 3.87
C GLY A 88 -13.45 10.55 3.75
N GLY A 89 -13.31 11.10 2.54
CA GLY A 89 -13.34 12.54 2.30
C GLY A 89 -14.63 13.03 1.67
N SER A 90 -14.61 13.18 0.37
CA SER A 90 -15.75 13.65 -0.44
C SER A 90 -15.50 13.40 -1.92
N ILE A 91 -16.58 13.42 -2.71
CA ILE A 91 -16.51 13.36 -4.18
C ILE A 91 -15.59 14.45 -4.73
N PHE A 92 -15.56 15.62 -4.12
CA PHE A 92 -14.70 16.72 -4.53
C PHE A 92 -13.20 16.38 -4.41
N ARG A 93 -12.78 15.72 -3.33
CA ARG A 93 -11.38 15.26 -3.17
C ARG A 93 -11.01 14.20 -4.18
N ALA A 94 -11.91 13.24 -4.42
CA ALA A 94 -11.70 12.23 -5.45
C ALA A 94 -11.55 12.86 -6.84
N PHE A 95 -12.37 13.85 -7.15
CA PHE A 95 -12.26 14.62 -8.38
C PHE A 95 -10.93 15.40 -8.47
N LEU A 96 -10.51 16.06 -7.39
CA LEU A 96 -9.25 16.78 -7.32
C LEU A 96 -8.05 15.82 -7.51
N LEU A 97 -8.10 14.65 -6.91
CA LEU A 97 -7.09 13.61 -7.09
C LEU A 97 -7.07 13.10 -8.55
N LEU A 98 -8.23 12.94 -9.17
CA LEU A 98 -8.34 12.58 -10.57
C LEU A 98 -7.74 13.67 -11.49
N CYS A 99 -8.08 14.93 -11.26
CA CYS A 99 -7.51 16.05 -12.02
C CYS A 99 -6.00 16.21 -11.83
N SER A 100 -5.45 15.74 -10.71
CA SER A 100 -4.00 15.75 -10.46
C SER A 100 -3.24 14.69 -11.26
N CYS A 101 -3.90 13.71 -11.90
CA CYS A 101 -3.27 12.63 -12.64
C CYS A 101 -2.19 13.05 -13.63
N PRO A 102 -2.39 14.07 -14.51
CA PRO A 102 -1.35 14.48 -15.44
C PRO A 102 -0.12 15.05 -14.72
N ILE A 103 -0.30 15.72 -13.58
CA ILE A 103 0.79 16.24 -12.76
C ILE A 103 1.52 15.07 -12.08
N LEU A 104 0.76 14.12 -11.51
CA LEU A 104 1.33 12.93 -10.88
C LEU A 104 2.18 12.10 -11.85
N TRP A 105 1.92 12.18 -13.15
CA TRP A 105 2.67 11.43 -14.15
C TRP A 105 4.10 11.98 -14.34
N ILE A 106 4.28 13.29 -14.20
CA ILE A 106 5.57 13.96 -14.37
C ILE A 106 6.42 13.88 -13.10
N LEU A 107 5.80 13.71 -11.93
CA LEU A 107 6.48 13.74 -10.64
C LEU A 107 7.26 12.45 -10.36
N ASN A 108 8.37 12.59 -9.64
CA ASN A 108 9.13 11.47 -9.06
C ASN A 108 8.26 10.67 -8.07
N TYR A 109 8.61 9.40 -7.84
CA TYR A 109 7.87 8.51 -6.96
C TYR A 109 7.54 9.10 -5.58
N GLU A 110 8.52 9.72 -4.94
CA GLU A 110 8.36 10.32 -3.62
C GLU A 110 7.39 11.51 -3.63
N MET A 111 7.56 12.43 -4.59
CA MET A 111 6.67 13.59 -4.74
C MET A 111 5.25 13.17 -5.12
N LYS A 112 5.12 12.17 -5.99
CA LYS A 112 3.84 11.57 -6.35
C LYS A 112 3.08 11.09 -5.11
N LEU A 113 3.76 10.35 -4.23
CA LEU A 113 3.16 9.82 -3.01
C LEU A 113 2.78 10.95 -2.04
N ARG A 114 3.64 11.97 -1.87
CA ARG A 114 3.35 13.16 -1.04
C ARG A 114 2.11 13.92 -1.53
N VAL A 115 1.98 14.13 -2.83
CA VAL A 115 0.82 14.82 -3.42
C VAL A 115 -0.46 14.01 -3.24
N MET A 116 -0.42 12.69 -3.46
CA MET A 116 -1.57 11.80 -3.21
C MET A 116 -1.97 11.82 -1.73
N ILE A 117 -1.02 11.76 -0.80
CA ILE A 117 -1.27 11.88 0.63
C ILE A 117 -1.93 13.22 0.95
N PHE A 118 -1.37 14.32 0.45
CA PHE A 118 -1.91 15.65 0.72
C PHE A 118 -3.36 15.78 0.25
N ILE A 119 -3.66 15.44 -0.99
CA ILE A 119 -5.01 15.57 -1.55
C ILE A 119 -6.01 14.67 -0.81
N SER A 120 -5.63 13.44 -0.48
CA SER A 120 -6.54 12.49 0.13
C SER A 120 -6.77 12.74 1.62
N PHE A 121 -5.76 13.21 2.35
CA PHE A 121 -5.81 13.31 3.81
C PHE A 121 -5.96 14.72 4.35
N CYS A 122 -5.63 15.79 3.61
CA CYS A 122 -5.72 17.17 4.11
C CYS A 122 -7.13 17.48 4.62
N GLY A 123 -7.27 17.77 5.93
CA GLY A 123 -8.56 18.04 6.59
C GLY A 123 -9.51 16.83 6.68
N LEU A 124 -9.02 15.60 6.49
CA LEU A 124 -9.79 14.38 6.75
C LEU A 124 -9.82 14.11 8.25
N ARG A 125 -11.00 13.74 8.79
CA ARG A 125 -11.12 13.36 10.20
C ARG A 125 -10.52 11.98 10.44
N ILE A 126 -9.86 11.82 11.58
CA ILE A 126 -9.28 10.52 11.98
C ILE A 126 -10.36 9.44 12.06
N LYS A 127 -11.55 9.76 12.59
CA LYS A 127 -12.68 8.83 12.68
C LYS A 127 -13.20 8.35 11.32
N ASP A 128 -13.25 9.26 10.32
CA ASP A 128 -13.74 8.92 8.99
C ASP A 128 -12.71 8.01 8.28
N MET A 129 -11.44 8.25 8.52
CA MET A 129 -10.37 7.37 8.03
C MET A 129 -10.40 6.00 8.71
N ASP A 130 -10.61 5.92 10.03
CA ASP A 130 -10.74 4.64 10.75
C ASP A 130 -11.91 3.82 10.21
N ASN A 131 -13.07 4.44 9.98
CA ASN A 131 -14.21 3.79 9.35
C ASN A 131 -13.88 3.25 7.95
N THR A 132 -13.19 4.06 7.13
CA THR A 132 -12.79 3.67 5.76
C THR A 132 -11.78 2.52 5.78
N SER A 133 -10.82 2.57 6.71
CA SER A 133 -9.77 1.55 6.85
C SER A 133 -10.31 0.19 7.28
N ARG A 134 -11.38 0.16 8.06
CA ARG A 134 -12.01 -1.08 8.55
C ARG A 134 -13.11 -1.61 7.64
N ALA A 135 -13.89 -0.73 7.01
CA ALA A 135 -15.06 -1.15 6.24
C ALA A 135 -14.80 -1.34 4.74
N VAL A 136 -13.93 -0.51 4.14
CA VAL A 136 -13.81 -0.43 2.68
C VAL A 136 -12.47 -0.97 2.18
N LEU A 137 -11.37 -0.51 2.76
CA LEU A 137 -10.03 -0.89 2.32
C LEU A 137 -9.74 -2.40 2.39
N PRO A 138 -10.18 -3.16 3.43
CA PRO A 138 -9.90 -4.59 3.51
C PRO A 138 -10.46 -5.37 2.33
N LYS A 139 -11.70 -5.07 1.91
CA LYS A 139 -12.31 -5.71 0.74
C LYS A 139 -11.45 -5.47 -0.51
N PHE A 140 -10.96 -4.25 -0.68
CA PHE A 140 -10.17 -3.86 -1.83
C PHE A 140 -8.77 -4.51 -1.83
N TYR A 141 -8.17 -4.67 -0.65
CA TYR A 141 -6.91 -5.40 -0.51
C TYR A 141 -7.09 -6.89 -0.80
N LEU A 142 -8.16 -7.51 -0.29
CA LEU A 142 -8.46 -8.93 -0.55
C LEU A 142 -8.68 -9.22 -2.04
N GLU A 143 -9.41 -8.36 -2.75
CA GLU A 143 -9.62 -8.49 -4.20
C GLU A 143 -8.33 -8.40 -5.01
N ASN A 144 -7.34 -7.68 -4.49
CA ASN A 144 -6.04 -7.47 -5.13
C ASN A 144 -4.91 -8.31 -4.51
N LEU A 145 -5.21 -9.23 -3.61
CA LEU A 145 -4.21 -10.05 -2.93
C LEU A 145 -3.55 -11.03 -3.91
N ASN A 146 -2.23 -11.14 -3.82
CA ASN A 146 -1.46 -12.18 -4.50
C ASN A 146 -1.46 -13.42 -3.62
N LEU A 147 -2.21 -14.44 -4.01
CA LEU A 147 -2.40 -15.67 -3.23
C LEU A 147 -1.10 -16.44 -3.04
N GLU A 148 -0.23 -16.52 -4.05
CA GLU A 148 1.07 -17.21 -3.95
C GLU A 148 1.96 -16.57 -2.89
N ALA A 149 2.03 -15.24 -2.88
CA ALA A 149 2.78 -14.52 -1.86
C ALA A 149 2.13 -14.65 -0.47
N TYR A 150 0.81 -14.67 -0.40
CA TYR A 150 0.07 -14.86 0.84
C TYR A 150 0.35 -16.24 1.47
N GLU A 151 0.38 -17.32 0.69
CA GLU A 151 0.67 -18.66 1.18
C GLU A 151 2.05 -18.72 1.86
N VAL A 152 3.07 -18.11 1.26
CA VAL A 152 4.41 -18.02 1.86
C VAL A 152 4.39 -17.20 3.15
N VAL A 153 3.71 -16.05 3.15
CA VAL A 153 3.56 -15.22 4.36
C VAL A 153 2.80 -15.97 5.47
N ALA A 154 1.78 -16.73 5.11
CA ALA A 154 0.96 -17.49 6.07
C ALA A 154 1.72 -18.66 6.70
N SER A 155 2.73 -19.23 6.02
CA SER A 155 3.54 -20.36 6.54
C SER A 155 4.53 -19.95 7.63
N VAL A 156 4.82 -18.65 7.78
CA VAL A 156 5.83 -18.14 8.73
C VAL A 156 5.18 -17.74 10.05
N GLY A 157 5.87 -17.97 11.16
CA GLY A 157 5.35 -17.71 12.51
C GLY A 157 5.27 -16.24 12.86
N SER A 158 6.35 -15.48 12.68
CA SER A 158 6.39 -14.04 12.98
C SER A 158 6.45 -13.20 11.70
N ARG A 159 5.55 -12.22 11.60
CA ARG A 159 5.30 -11.44 10.37
C ARG A 159 5.43 -9.96 10.61
N VAL A 160 6.48 -9.36 10.05
CA VAL A 160 6.72 -7.90 10.11
C VAL A 160 6.56 -7.30 8.71
N PHE A 161 5.63 -6.36 8.58
CA PHE A 161 5.35 -5.72 7.29
C PHE A 161 5.94 -4.32 7.21
N PHE A 162 6.57 -4.04 6.09
CA PHE A 162 7.12 -2.74 5.74
C PHE A 162 6.35 -2.15 4.57
N THR A 163 5.96 -0.88 4.65
CA THR A 163 5.28 -0.22 3.54
C THR A 163 5.48 1.30 3.57
N THR A 164 5.57 1.89 2.38
CA THR A 164 5.57 3.35 2.22
C THR A 164 4.16 3.96 2.28
N MET A 165 3.12 3.13 2.28
CA MET A 165 1.74 3.60 2.47
C MET A 165 1.54 4.15 3.89
N PRO A 166 0.61 5.10 4.07
CA PRO A 166 0.23 5.56 5.40
C PRO A 166 -0.23 4.41 6.31
N ARG A 167 0.28 4.36 7.55
CA ARG A 167 -0.08 3.33 8.54
C ARG A 167 -1.58 3.20 8.70
N VAL A 168 -2.29 4.31 8.78
CA VAL A 168 -3.75 4.36 8.98
C VAL A 168 -4.54 3.67 7.86
N MET A 169 -3.96 3.48 6.68
CA MET A 169 -4.60 2.76 5.58
C MET A 169 -4.46 1.24 5.70
N VAL A 170 -3.37 0.76 6.26
CA VAL A 170 -2.96 -0.65 6.11
C VAL A 170 -2.96 -1.43 7.43
N GLU A 171 -2.78 -0.76 8.57
CA GLU A 171 -2.56 -1.42 9.87
C GLU A 171 -3.72 -2.33 10.26
N GLY A 172 -4.98 -1.85 10.12
CA GLY A 172 -6.17 -2.65 10.43
C GLY A 172 -6.21 -3.94 9.62
N PHE A 173 -6.00 -3.84 8.31
CA PHE A 173 -5.97 -5.00 7.42
C PHE A 173 -4.83 -5.98 7.76
N LEU A 174 -3.62 -5.47 7.96
CA LEU A 174 -2.45 -6.31 8.23
C LEU A 174 -2.57 -7.05 9.56
N LYS A 175 -3.07 -6.38 10.61
CA LYS A 175 -3.26 -6.99 11.92
C LYS A 175 -4.43 -7.98 11.96
N GLU A 176 -5.58 -7.60 11.40
CA GLU A 176 -6.82 -8.38 11.53
C GLU A 176 -6.90 -9.54 10.52
N TYR A 177 -6.36 -9.38 9.31
CA TYR A 177 -6.48 -10.39 8.24
C TYR A 177 -5.19 -11.17 7.97
N LEU A 178 -4.02 -10.55 8.21
CA LEU A 178 -2.72 -11.19 7.95
C LEU A 178 -1.97 -11.57 9.21
N ASN A 179 -2.56 -11.33 10.40
CA ASN A 179 -1.94 -11.59 11.71
C ASN A 179 -0.53 -11.02 11.80
N ALA A 180 -0.37 -9.74 11.46
CA ALA A 180 0.90 -9.05 11.52
C ALA A 180 1.30 -8.78 12.97
N ASP A 181 2.51 -9.19 13.36
CA ASP A 181 3.08 -8.86 14.68
C ASP A 181 3.48 -7.40 14.75
N ALA A 182 4.05 -6.88 13.67
CA ALA A 182 4.40 -5.47 13.55
C ALA A 182 4.13 -4.91 12.15
N VAL A 183 3.73 -3.64 12.11
CA VAL A 183 3.51 -2.87 10.88
C VAL A 183 4.34 -1.61 10.93
N ILE A 184 5.34 -1.54 10.07
CA ILE A 184 6.24 -0.40 9.93
C ILE A 184 5.88 0.33 8.66
N ALA A 185 5.27 1.51 8.82
CA ALA A 185 4.63 2.23 7.75
C ALA A 185 4.85 3.75 7.89
N THR A 186 4.54 4.49 6.84
CA THR A 186 4.65 5.95 6.86
C THR A 186 3.64 6.56 7.81
N GLU A 187 4.11 7.45 8.68
CA GLU A 187 3.28 8.16 9.64
C GLU A 187 2.80 9.50 9.08
N LEU A 188 1.52 9.80 9.30
CA LEU A 188 0.91 11.07 8.92
C LEU A 188 0.87 12.04 10.12
N HIS A 189 1.09 13.31 9.83
CA HIS A 189 0.94 14.38 10.82
C HIS A 189 -0.54 14.69 11.03
N THR A 190 -0.92 14.83 12.29
CA THR A 190 -2.27 15.17 12.73
C THR A 190 -2.29 16.46 13.53
N ALA A 191 -3.38 17.21 13.41
CA ALA A 191 -3.67 18.39 14.23
C ALA A 191 -5.05 18.23 14.86
N GLY A 192 -5.10 17.94 16.15
CA GLY A 192 -6.33 17.58 16.86
C GLY A 192 -6.94 16.31 16.29
N CYS A 193 -8.18 16.41 15.80
CA CYS A 193 -8.93 15.27 15.23
C CYS A 193 -8.81 15.12 13.70
N TYR A 194 -7.90 15.87 13.07
CA TYR A 194 -7.77 15.93 11.63
C TYR A 194 -6.36 15.61 11.16
N PHE A 195 -6.24 14.98 10.00
CA PHE A 195 -4.98 14.87 9.28
C PHE A 195 -4.66 16.19 8.59
N THR A 196 -3.41 16.60 8.64
CA THR A 196 -2.95 17.82 7.95
C THR A 196 -2.63 17.59 6.48
N GLY A 197 -2.53 16.31 6.05
CA GLY A 197 -2.07 15.92 4.72
C GLY A 197 -0.55 15.91 4.57
N PHE A 198 0.19 16.20 5.63
CA PHE A 198 1.65 16.12 5.63
C PHE A 198 2.14 14.86 6.33
N LEU A 199 3.38 14.50 6.01
CA LEU A 199 4.09 13.42 6.70
C LEU A 199 4.52 13.88 8.10
N SER A 200 4.63 12.93 9.02
CA SER A 200 5.26 13.16 10.32
C SER A 200 6.75 13.48 10.14
N LYS A 201 7.42 13.84 11.22
CA LYS A 201 8.86 14.22 11.23
C LYS A 201 9.78 13.15 10.64
N SER A 202 9.38 11.88 10.70
CA SER A 202 10.13 10.76 10.10
C SER A 202 10.13 10.74 8.56
N GLY A 203 9.25 11.52 7.91
CA GLY A 203 9.15 11.54 6.45
C GLY A 203 8.52 10.26 5.86
N LEU A 204 8.82 9.97 4.59
CA LEU A 204 8.45 8.71 3.96
C LEU A 204 9.32 7.58 4.49
N LEU A 205 8.72 6.41 4.71
CA LEU A 205 9.43 5.24 5.19
C LEU A 205 10.50 4.78 4.19
N VAL A 206 11.73 4.75 4.65
CA VAL A 206 12.86 4.14 3.93
C VAL A 206 13.03 2.73 4.48
N LYS A 207 12.64 1.71 3.71
CA LYS A 207 12.47 0.34 4.20
C LYS A 207 13.74 -0.28 4.77
N HIS A 208 14.90 -0.12 4.12
CA HIS A 208 16.15 -0.70 4.61
C HIS A 208 16.57 -0.07 5.95
N SER A 209 16.45 1.24 6.11
CA SER A 209 16.73 1.92 7.37
C SER A 209 15.76 1.48 8.46
N ALA A 210 14.46 1.45 8.13
CA ALA A 210 13.42 1.01 9.06
C ALA A 210 13.59 -0.46 9.49
N LEU A 211 14.11 -1.33 8.63
CA LEU A 211 14.41 -2.72 8.97
C LEU A 211 15.58 -2.78 9.96
N MET A 212 16.65 -2.01 9.72
CA MET A 212 17.79 -1.93 10.64
C MET A 212 17.37 -1.33 12.00
N ASP A 213 16.54 -0.29 11.98
CA ASP A 213 16.04 0.35 13.22
C ASP A 213 15.14 -0.59 14.04
N TYR A 214 14.38 -1.47 13.38
CA TYR A 214 13.45 -2.38 14.06
C TYR A 214 14.14 -3.64 14.58
N PHE A 215 14.99 -4.27 13.77
CA PHE A 215 15.63 -5.53 14.10
C PHE A 215 17.00 -5.37 14.78
N GLY A 216 17.66 -4.21 14.63
CA GLY A 216 19.01 -4.00 15.14
C GLY A 216 19.97 -5.05 14.62
N ASP A 217 20.65 -5.74 15.55
CA ASP A 217 21.60 -6.82 15.25
C ASP A 217 20.92 -8.17 14.94
N THR A 218 19.64 -8.35 15.31
CA THR A 218 18.88 -9.57 15.06
C THR A 218 18.24 -9.53 13.69
N LYS A 219 18.90 -10.11 12.69
CA LYS A 219 18.37 -10.14 11.33
C LYS A 219 17.15 -11.05 11.20
N PRO A 220 16.12 -10.67 10.43
CA PRO A 220 15.00 -11.55 10.11
C PRO A 220 15.49 -12.75 9.29
N ASP A 221 14.82 -13.89 9.45
CA ASP A 221 15.22 -15.14 8.79
C ASP A 221 14.86 -15.13 7.31
N LEU A 222 13.76 -14.46 6.95
CA LEU A 222 13.27 -14.39 5.58
C LEU A 222 12.92 -12.94 5.20
N GLY A 223 13.41 -12.50 4.04
CA GLY A 223 13.06 -11.21 3.44
C GLY A 223 12.32 -11.39 2.13
N ILE A 224 11.13 -10.79 1.99
CA ILE A 224 10.37 -10.81 0.74
C ILE A 224 10.15 -9.37 0.24
N GLY A 225 10.64 -9.11 -0.96
CA GLY A 225 10.53 -7.82 -1.65
C GLY A 225 10.44 -7.99 -3.16
N ASN A 226 10.47 -6.88 -3.89
CA ASN A 226 10.47 -6.88 -5.34
C ASN A 226 11.89 -6.79 -5.89
N THR A 227 12.03 -6.93 -7.21
CA THR A 227 13.31 -6.88 -7.95
C THR A 227 13.94 -5.47 -8.04
N SER A 228 13.35 -4.44 -7.43
CA SER A 228 13.93 -3.08 -7.43
C SER A 228 15.19 -3.00 -6.58
N ILE A 229 16.16 -2.14 -6.95
CA ILE A 229 17.42 -1.96 -6.22
C ILE A 229 17.22 -1.69 -4.74
N HIS A 230 16.24 -0.85 -4.38
CA HIS A 230 15.91 -0.54 -2.99
C HIS A 230 15.37 -1.75 -2.22
N ASP A 231 14.62 -2.63 -2.90
CA ASP A 231 14.09 -3.83 -2.26
C ASP A 231 15.16 -4.94 -2.22
N GLN A 232 16.11 -4.97 -3.15
CA GLN A 232 17.28 -5.87 -3.06
C GLN A 232 18.16 -5.53 -1.87
N LEU A 233 18.39 -4.24 -1.57
CA LEU A 233 19.07 -3.81 -0.35
C LEU A 233 18.29 -4.24 0.90
N PHE A 234 16.97 -4.12 0.88
CA PHE A 234 16.11 -4.56 1.98
C PHE A 234 16.22 -6.08 2.21
N ILE A 235 16.18 -6.90 1.14
CA ILE A 235 16.30 -8.36 1.22
C ILE A 235 17.70 -8.78 1.65
N SER A 236 18.76 -8.12 1.19
CA SER A 236 20.15 -8.45 1.52
C SER A 236 20.50 -8.27 2.99
N LEU A 237 19.68 -7.54 3.75
CA LEU A 237 19.82 -7.37 5.20
C LEU A 237 19.19 -8.53 6.00
N CYS A 238 18.41 -9.40 5.35
CA CYS A 238 17.88 -10.63 5.94
C CYS A 238 18.95 -11.75 5.92
N LYS A 239 18.70 -12.87 6.62
CA LYS A 239 19.62 -14.02 6.65
C LYS A 239 19.65 -14.77 5.33
#